data_757cd15287abf82a1dfc1db0577b9d8c
#
_entry.id   757cd15287abf82a1dfc1db0577b9d8c
#
_cell.length_a   1.000
_cell.length_b   1.000
_cell.length_c   1.000
_cell.angle_alpha   90.00
_cell.angle_beta   90.00
_cell.angle_gamma   90.00
#
_symmetry.space_group_name_H-M   'P 1'
#
loop_
_entity.id
_entity.type
_entity.pdbx_description
1 polymer ?
#
loop_
_entity_poly.entity_id
_entity_poly.type
_entity_poly.pdbx_seq_one_letter_code
_entity_poly.pdbx_strand_id
1 'polypeptide(L)'
;MYSYDWDEETGGLLLNSAQQKMSKEPRPVYYKELDILGFDKYWNYAKDDSAPYMWAEANNYWYHGRKVASVKGGTLYTAPELVLLEEPEPDGKPLIPVNIPLMVAKNHTILEALVQDTIKKVFNIYISYRKKVDIFYVAFSGGKDSVVALDIVQRALPHNEFKVVFGNTDMEFPTTTELVQKLSRKCSDEGIEFLEAASNMTSKESWNIFGPPARKVRWCCTVHKTAPVINMLSDKFANGKLRCVMITGVRGDESVSRSEYDEMSMGKKMAGQYSFHPILEWSSAEIYLYIYSQGLLLNDAYKYGFNRVGCIMCPNSSEKHEYIKRQCFPELVDEYCERITQNSAKDLSGDNAKIFLETGGWKSRLSGRELKLSEEDRFQLNETSAYLKFTVNKLTPVWKTWYKTMGIIEENSGEIMLEYNSVWRKCRESEDENGGLIEIENLGNSKNSIEFIFLFKSVLAKSQYCIFCKTCVAECPHRNISMSDGKVTISDKCIKCHECLKILSGCLYYNSIRGSKAMKSLKGINKYLSVGVDAEWINSFIDDNSFEPGNRKTDVMYGFMTDAGIVAKRKLTSFGELITRMGTSDANSWALMLCNLAYTPAFQWYIKNI
;
A
#
# COMPACT_ATOMS: atom_id res chain seq x y z
N MET A 1 -25.47 3.99 4.77
CA MET A 1 -25.64 2.55 5.06
C MET A 1 -26.71 2.37 6.13
N TYR A 2 -27.48 1.30 6.06
CA TYR A 2 -28.50 0.95 7.05
C TYR A 2 -27.87 0.13 8.18
N SER A 3 -28.42 0.27 9.39
CA SER A 3 -28.09 -0.63 10.50
C SER A 3 -28.77 -1.99 10.29
N TYR A 4 -28.32 -2.99 11.02
CA TYR A 4 -28.89 -4.34 10.96
C TYR A 4 -28.99 -4.95 12.36
N ASP A 5 -29.92 -5.86 12.51
CA ASP A 5 -30.06 -6.75 13.64
C ASP A 5 -29.89 -8.20 13.19
N TRP A 6 -29.64 -9.09 14.14
CA TRP A 6 -29.61 -10.52 13.89
C TRP A 6 -31.05 -11.06 13.81
N ASP A 7 -31.32 -11.90 12.81
CA ASP A 7 -32.59 -12.54 12.62
C ASP A 7 -32.51 -14.02 13.04
N GLU A 8 -33.06 -14.32 14.20
CA GLU A 8 -33.05 -15.70 14.75
C GLU A 8 -33.76 -16.71 13.85
N GLU A 9 -34.85 -16.31 13.18
CA GLU A 9 -35.63 -17.18 12.31
C GLU A 9 -34.85 -17.64 11.08
N THR A 10 -34.14 -16.74 10.43
CA THR A 10 -33.36 -17.07 9.22
C THR A 10 -31.94 -17.48 9.52
N GLY A 11 -31.43 -17.19 10.72
CA GLY A 11 -30.01 -17.29 11.05
C GLY A 11 -29.15 -16.20 10.40
N GLY A 12 -29.78 -15.19 9.83
CA GLY A 12 -29.13 -14.15 9.02
C GLY A 12 -29.23 -12.74 9.59
N LEU A 13 -29.33 -11.76 8.71
CA LEU A 13 -29.39 -10.34 9.00
C LEU A 13 -30.75 -9.75 8.62
N LEU A 14 -31.23 -8.79 9.41
CA LEU A 14 -32.38 -7.98 9.12
C LEU A 14 -31.98 -6.50 9.11
N LEU A 15 -32.06 -5.85 7.95
CA LEU A 15 -31.82 -4.41 7.82
C LEU A 15 -32.96 -3.64 8.48
N ASN A 16 -32.64 -2.57 9.19
CA ASN A 16 -33.62 -1.65 9.70
C ASN A 16 -33.42 -0.24 9.12
N SER A 17 -34.43 0.61 9.23
CA SER A 17 -34.44 1.94 8.60
C SER A 17 -33.48 2.94 9.25
N ALA A 18 -32.88 2.62 10.38
CA ALA A 18 -31.92 3.47 11.06
C ALA A 18 -30.59 3.49 10.29
N GLN A 19 -30.04 4.67 10.08
CA GLN A 19 -28.76 4.82 9.43
C GLN A 19 -27.60 4.79 10.45
N GLN A 20 -26.48 4.21 10.05
CA GLN A 20 -25.23 4.21 10.82
C GLN A 20 -24.06 4.69 9.95
N LYS A 21 -23.02 5.23 10.58
CA LYS A 21 -21.83 5.72 9.89
C LYS A 21 -20.82 4.63 9.56
N MET A 22 -20.71 3.63 10.42
CA MET A 22 -19.82 2.48 10.25
C MET A 22 -20.50 1.24 10.79
N SER A 23 -20.30 0.10 10.13
CA SER A 23 -20.74 -1.20 10.59
C SER A 23 -19.60 -2.00 11.22
N LYS A 24 -19.91 -3.18 11.76
CA LYS A 24 -18.90 -4.14 12.20
C LYS A 24 -18.44 -5.08 11.09
N GLU A 25 -18.76 -4.76 9.84
CA GLU A 25 -18.44 -5.54 8.65
C GLU A 25 -18.85 -7.03 8.77
N PRO A 26 -20.15 -7.33 8.95
CA PRO A 26 -20.62 -8.71 9.04
C PRO A 26 -20.33 -9.45 7.74
N ARG A 27 -19.95 -10.72 7.86
CA ARG A 27 -19.71 -11.60 6.72
C ARG A 27 -20.25 -13.01 6.97
N PRO A 28 -20.70 -13.72 5.93
CA PRO A 28 -21.15 -15.09 6.05
C PRO A 28 -19.98 -16.03 6.35
N VAL A 29 -20.28 -17.11 7.08
CA VAL A 29 -19.33 -18.16 7.47
C VAL A 29 -19.81 -19.48 6.90
N TYR A 30 -19.00 -20.08 6.03
CA TYR A 30 -19.25 -21.36 5.38
C TYR A 30 -18.49 -22.49 6.08
N TYR A 31 -18.86 -23.74 5.78
CA TYR A 31 -18.23 -24.92 6.36
C TYR A 31 -16.70 -24.93 6.16
N LYS A 32 -16.21 -24.43 5.01
CA LYS A 32 -14.77 -24.39 4.70
C LYS A 32 -13.98 -23.56 5.72
N GLU A 33 -14.53 -22.42 6.13
CA GLU A 33 -13.91 -21.63 7.20
C GLU A 33 -14.00 -22.35 8.55
N LEU A 34 -15.14 -22.97 8.85
CA LEU A 34 -15.33 -23.72 10.08
C LEU A 34 -14.31 -24.86 10.20
N ASP A 35 -14.06 -25.59 9.11
CA ASP A 35 -13.04 -26.65 9.08
C ASP A 35 -11.62 -26.09 9.29
N ILE A 36 -11.25 -25.03 8.57
CA ILE A 36 -9.92 -24.43 8.69
C ILE A 36 -9.63 -23.97 10.13
N LEU A 37 -10.65 -23.51 10.84
CA LEU A 37 -10.52 -23.00 12.20
C LEU A 37 -10.74 -24.07 13.28
N GLY A 38 -11.10 -25.31 12.89
CA GLY A 38 -11.24 -26.45 13.78
C GLY A 38 -12.56 -26.52 14.55
N PHE A 39 -13.63 -25.91 14.05
CA PHE A 39 -14.97 -26.03 14.61
C PHE A 39 -15.55 -27.45 14.45
N ASP A 40 -15.12 -28.18 13.42
CA ASP A 40 -15.50 -29.56 13.14
C ASP A 40 -15.19 -30.55 14.29
N LYS A 41 -14.29 -30.16 15.19
CA LYS A 41 -13.94 -30.94 16.39
C LYS A 41 -15.01 -30.84 17.47
N TYR A 42 -15.90 -29.86 17.40
CA TYR A 42 -16.85 -29.52 18.43
C TYR A 42 -18.30 -29.59 17.93
N TRP A 43 -18.55 -29.18 16.69
CA TRP A 43 -19.90 -29.04 16.14
C TRP A 43 -20.07 -29.84 14.85
N ASN A 44 -21.26 -30.38 14.66
CA ASN A 44 -21.63 -31.12 13.47
C ASN A 44 -22.25 -30.17 12.42
N TYR A 45 -21.89 -30.30 11.16
CA TYR A 45 -22.49 -29.59 10.03
C TYR A 45 -22.21 -30.32 8.72
N ALA A 46 -23.06 -30.13 7.72
CA ALA A 46 -22.84 -30.70 6.40
C ALA A 46 -21.71 -29.97 5.66
N LYS A 47 -20.96 -30.68 4.83
CA LYS A 47 -19.91 -30.12 3.98
C LYS A 47 -20.51 -29.55 2.70
N ASP A 48 -21.46 -28.64 2.84
CA ASP A 48 -22.17 -27.97 1.76
C ASP A 48 -21.90 -26.46 1.81
N ASP A 49 -21.53 -25.87 0.68
CA ASP A 49 -21.24 -24.45 0.53
C ASP A 49 -22.32 -23.65 -0.22
N SER A 50 -23.51 -24.24 -0.35
CA SER A 50 -24.68 -23.56 -0.96
C SER A 50 -25.20 -22.42 -0.09
N ALA A 51 -25.07 -22.54 1.26
CA ALA A 51 -25.46 -21.53 2.23
C ALA A 51 -24.44 -21.44 3.38
N PRO A 52 -24.27 -20.26 4.01
CA PRO A 52 -23.46 -20.11 5.20
C PRO A 52 -24.20 -20.74 6.42
N TYR A 53 -23.44 -21.13 7.44
CA TYR A 53 -23.97 -21.63 8.70
C TYR A 53 -24.07 -20.56 9.79
N MET A 54 -23.24 -19.54 9.68
CA MET A 54 -23.11 -18.47 10.67
C MET A 54 -22.78 -17.15 9.98
N TRP A 55 -22.73 -16.12 10.80
CA TRP A 55 -22.15 -14.82 10.46
C TRP A 55 -20.98 -14.51 11.39
N ALA A 56 -20.00 -13.76 10.91
CA ALA A 56 -18.91 -13.26 11.73
C ALA A 56 -18.84 -11.73 11.68
N GLU A 57 -18.69 -11.11 12.84
CA GLU A 57 -18.30 -9.72 13.02
C GLU A 57 -16.89 -9.68 13.60
N ALA A 58 -15.92 -9.16 12.86
CA ALA A 58 -14.51 -9.24 13.21
C ALA A 58 -14.09 -10.69 13.54
N ASN A 59 -13.84 -10.98 14.80
CA ASN A 59 -13.44 -12.31 15.27
C ASN A 59 -14.53 -13.05 16.06
N ASN A 60 -15.75 -12.52 16.10
CA ASN A 60 -16.89 -13.15 16.81
C ASN A 60 -17.81 -13.85 15.82
N TYR A 61 -18.30 -15.02 16.20
CA TYR A 61 -19.17 -15.89 15.40
C TYR A 61 -20.56 -15.92 16.00
N TRP A 62 -21.54 -15.65 15.14
CA TRP A 62 -22.94 -15.49 15.49
C TRP A 62 -23.77 -16.57 14.79
N TYR A 63 -24.51 -17.34 15.58
CA TYR A 63 -25.39 -18.38 15.11
C TYR A 63 -26.83 -18.07 15.56
N HIS A 64 -27.75 -17.90 14.60
CA HIS A 64 -29.16 -17.55 14.88
C HIS A 64 -29.30 -16.45 15.96
N GLY A 65 -28.59 -15.34 15.78
CA GLY A 65 -28.64 -14.18 16.69
C GLY A 65 -27.81 -14.29 17.97
N ARG A 66 -27.25 -15.47 18.28
CA ARG A 66 -26.46 -15.73 19.49
C ARG A 66 -24.97 -15.75 19.18
N LYS A 67 -24.17 -15.14 20.04
CA LYS A 67 -22.70 -15.17 19.91
C LYS A 67 -22.18 -16.49 20.49
N VAL A 68 -21.81 -17.43 19.64
CA VAL A 68 -21.45 -18.80 20.03
C VAL A 68 -19.94 -19.03 20.16
N ALA A 69 -19.11 -18.26 19.48
CA ALA A 69 -17.66 -18.40 19.54
C ALA A 69 -16.91 -17.11 19.25
N SER A 70 -15.63 -17.12 19.56
CA SER A 70 -14.66 -16.12 19.08
C SER A 70 -13.33 -16.78 18.74
N VAL A 71 -12.56 -16.11 17.87
CA VAL A 71 -11.24 -16.57 17.41
C VAL A 71 -10.20 -15.52 17.75
N LYS A 72 -9.06 -15.93 18.33
CA LYS A 72 -7.98 -15.02 18.76
C LYS A 72 -6.64 -15.41 18.16
N GLY A 73 -5.81 -14.41 17.87
CA GLY A 73 -4.46 -14.61 17.38
C GLY A 73 -4.42 -15.30 16.02
N GLY A 74 -3.46 -16.18 15.84
CA GLY A 74 -3.11 -16.84 14.59
C GLY A 74 -1.98 -16.11 13.85
N THR A 75 -1.04 -16.87 13.28
CA THR A 75 0.07 -16.38 12.46
C THR A 75 0.15 -17.21 11.19
N LEU A 76 1.15 -16.98 10.36
CA LEU A 76 1.34 -17.78 9.14
C LEU A 76 1.44 -19.30 9.42
N TYR A 77 2.02 -19.71 10.54
CA TYR A 77 2.27 -21.11 10.90
C TYR A 77 1.49 -21.60 12.11
N THR A 78 0.89 -20.69 12.88
CA THR A 78 0.18 -21.04 14.12
C THR A 78 -1.30 -20.80 13.95
N ALA A 79 -2.10 -21.84 14.23
CA ALA A 79 -3.55 -21.73 14.19
C ALA A 79 -4.05 -20.70 15.21
N PRO A 80 -5.09 -19.92 14.88
CA PRO A 80 -5.74 -19.08 15.85
C PRO A 80 -6.43 -19.94 16.93
N GLU A 81 -6.53 -19.38 18.14
CA GLU A 81 -7.23 -20.02 19.26
C GLU A 81 -8.75 -19.86 19.07
N LEU A 82 -9.45 -20.99 19.06
CA LEU A 82 -10.92 -21.02 19.05
C LEU A 82 -11.43 -21.02 20.48
N VAL A 83 -12.23 -20.03 20.84
CA VAL A 83 -12.88 -19.90 22.15
C VAL A 83 -14.39 -20.13 21.98
N LEU A 84 -14.90 -21.26 22.44
CA LEU A 84 -16.33 -21.55 22.48
C LEU A 84 -16.97 -20.78 23.62
N LEU A 85 -18.14 -20.19 23.39
CA LEU A 85 -18.86 -19.36 24.33
C LEU A 85 -20.19 -20.00 24.73
N GLU A 86 -20.89 -20.56 23.74
CA GLU A 86 -22.23 -21.15 23.89
C GLU A 86 -22.40 -22.30 22.90
N GLU A 87 -23.12 -23.36 23.30
CA GLU A 87 -23.46 -24.45 22.40
C GLU A 87 -24.53 -23.98 21.39
N PRO A 88 -24.28 -24.05 20.07
CA PRO A 88 -25.22 -23.56 19.08
C PRO A 88 -26.48 -24.39 18.96
N GLU A 89 -26.35 -25.72 19.02
CA GLU A 89 -27.45 -26.67 18.92
C GLU A 89 -27.45 -27.64 20.11
N PRO A 90 -28.62 -27.94 20.69
CA PRO A 90 -28.71 -28.88 21.81
C PRO A 90 -28.36 -30.31 21.35
N ASP A 91 -27.82 -31.09 22.28
CA ASP A 91 -27.54 -32.51 22.10
C ASP A 91 -26.63 -32.86 20.90
N GLY A 92 -25.75 -31.92 20.48
CA GLY A 92 -24.81 -32.13 19.37
C GLY A 92 -25.51 -32.29 18.01
N LYS A 93 -26.71 -31.77 17.85
CA LYS A 93 -27.40 -31.74 16.55
C LYS A 93 -26.57 -30.93 15.51
N PRO A 94 -26.70 -31.27 14.22
CA PRO A 94 -26.04 -30.51 13.18
C PRO A 94 -26.49 -29.05 13.12
N LEU A 95 -25.57 -28.14 12.82
CA LEU A 95 -25.88 -26.74 12.56
C LEU A 95 -26.87 -26.60 11.39
N ILE A 96 -27.80 -25.69 11.52
CA ILE A 96 -28.78 -25.34 10.50
C ILE A 96 -28.20 -24.22 9.65
N PRO A 97 -28.15 -24.35 8.31
CA PRO A 97 -27.67 -23.28 7.43
C PRO A 97 -28.64 -22.09 7.43
N VAL A 98 -28.13 -20.91 7.15
CA VAL A 98 -28.89 -19.68 6.99
C VAL A 98 -29.93 -19.86 5.88
N ASN A 99 -31.20 -19.51 6.18
CA ASN A 99 -32.27 -19.51 5.20
C ASN A 99 -32.17 -18.26 4.30
N ILE A 100 -31.32 -18.34 3.25
CA ILE A 100 -31.04 -17.23 2.32
C ILE A 100 -32.33 -16.71 1.66
N PRO A 101 -33.23 -17.56 1.09
CA PRO A 101 -34.44 -17.04 0.44
C PRO A 101 -35.32 -16.20 1.35
N LEU A 102 -35.54 -16.68 2.60
CA LEU A 102 -36.35 -15.97 3.57
C LEU A 102 -35.65 -14.69 4.06
N MET A 103 -34.34 -14.75 4.32
CA MET A 103 -33.55 -13.57 4.68
C MET A 103 -33.63 -12.47 3.60
N VAL A 104 -33.46 -12.82 2.33
CA VAL A 104 -33.60 -11.89 1.21
C VAL A 104 -35.00 -11.30 1.12
N ALA A 105 -36.04 -12.14 1.28
CA ALA A 105 -37.42 -11.69 1.24
C ALA A 105 -37.74 -10.66 2.35
N LYS A 106 -37.26 -10.89 3.57
CA LYS A 106 -37.43 -9.96 4.70
C LYS A 106 -36.75 -8.60 4.47
N ASN A 107 -35.65 -8.57 3.72
CA ASN A 107 -34.84 -7.37 3.47
C ASN A 107 -35.20 -6.65 2.15
N HIS A 108 -36.09 -7.21 1.34
CA HIS A 108 -36.37 -6.78 -0.02
C HIS A 108 -36.65 -5.27 -0.13
N THR A 109 -37.52 -4.72 0.69
CA THR A 109 -37.99 -3.33 0.58
C THR A 109 -36.85 -2.31 0.77
N ILE A 110 -36.03 -2.51 1.81
CA ILE A 110 -34.89 -1.60 2.10
C ILE A 110 -33.82 -1.77 1.05
N LEU A 111 -33.51 -3.01 0.68
CA LEU A 111 -32.48 -3.32 -0.30
C LEU A 111 -32.84 -2.76 -1.69
N GLU A 112 -34.09 -2.93 -2.14
CA GLU A 112 -34.53 -2.42 -3.45
C GLU A 112 -34.48 -0.88 -3.50
N ALA A 113 -34.89 -0.19 -2.44
CA ALA A 113 -34.79 1.26 -2.36
C ALA A 113 -33.33 1.74 -2.49
N LEU A 114 -32.40 1.09 -1.79
CA LEU A 114 -30.97 1.36 -1.84
C LEU A 114 -30.39 1.13 -3.25
N VAL A 115 -30.78 0.04 -3.90
CA VAL A 115 -30.38 -0.33 -5.26
C VAL A 115 -30.85 0.70 -6.28
N GLN A 116 -32.11 1.09 -6.24
CA GLN A 116 -32.69 2.06 -7.17
C GLN A 116 -32.04 3.44 -7.02
N ASP A 117 -31.75 3.88 -5.80
CA ASP A 117 -31.01 5.13 -5.58
C ASP A 117 -29.60 5.05 -6.16
N THR A 118 -28.91 3.94 -5.98
CA THR A 118 -27.56 3.74 -6.49
C THR A 118 -27.52 3.69 -8.03
N ILE A 119 -28.47 2.99 -8.66
CA ILE A 119 -28.64 2.97 -10.13
C ILE A 119 -28.84 4.39 -10.66
N LYS A 120 -29.68 5.18 -10.02
CA LYS A 120 -29.93 6.58 -10.39
C LYS A 120 -28.67 7.44 -10.25
N LYS A 121 -27.88 7.25 -9.19
CA LYS A 121 -26.57 7.93 -9.02
C LYS A 121 -25.62 7.60 -10.18
N VAL A 122 -25.47 6.32 -10.53
CA VAL A 122 -24.63 5.89 -11.66
C VAL A 122 -25.07 6.55 -12.97
N PHE A 123 -26.38 6.53 -13.27
CA PHE A 123 -26.93 7.14 -14.47
C PHE A 123 -26.70 8.65 -14.52
N ASN A 124 -26.89 9.37 -13.42
CA ASN A 124 -26.67 10.81 -13.34
C ASN A 124 -25.19 11.18 -13.58
N ILE A 125 -24.24 10.42 -13.03
CA ILE A 125 -22.81 10.62 -13.30
C ILE A 125 -22.49 10.34 -14.77
N TYR A 126 -23.03 9.28 -15.36
CA TYR A 126 -22.87 9.00 -16.78
C TYR A 126 -23.34 10.18 -17.64
N ILE A 127 -24.56 10.68 -17.46
CA ILE A 127 -25.09 11.82 -18.21
C ILE A 127 -24.21 13.07 -18.04
N SER A 128 -23.71 13.32 -16.83
CA SER A 128 -22.88 14.50 -16.50
C SER A 128 -21.48 14.47 -17.15
N TYR A 129 -20.94 13.28 -17.38
CA TYR A 129 -19.55 13.11 -17.82
C TYR A 129 -19.38 12.51 -19.22
N ARG A 130 -20.39 11.88 -19.85
CA ARG A 130 -20.28 11.18 -21.14
C ARG A 130 -19.68 11.99 -22.29
N LYS A 131 -19.84 13.33 -22.25
CA LYS A 131 -19.26 14.24 -23.25
C LYS A 131 -17.88 14.81 -22.84
N LYS A 132 -17.41 14.52 -21.62
CA LYS A 132 -16.19 15.10 -21.05
C LYS A 132 -15.03 14.09 -20.95
N VAL A 133 -15.33 12.81 -21.09
CA VAL A 133 -14.37 11.72 -20.95
C VAL A 133 -14.34 10.83 -22.17
N ASP A 134 -13.23 10.14 -22.35
CA ASP A 134 -13.01 9.24 -23.47
C ASP A 134 -13.61 7.85 -23.19
N ILE A 135 -13.72 7.48 -21.88
CA ILE A 135 -14.21 6.16 -21.44
C ILE A 135 -14.78 6.17 -20.02
N PHE A 136 -15.81 5.36 -19.80
CA PHE A 136 -16.25 4.87 -18.49
C PHE A 136 -15.79 3.43 -18.32
N TYR A 137 -15.23 3.10 -17.16
CA TYR A 137 -14.90 1.72 -16.89
C TYR A 137 -15.09 1.33 -15.42
N VAL A 138 -15.51 0.09 -15.21
CA VAL A 138 -15.58 -0.54 -13.90
C VAL A 138 -14.21 -1.17 -13.60
N ALA A 139 -13.54 -0.69 -12.54
CA ALA A 139 -12.29 -1.28 -12.07
C ALA A 139 -12.60 -2.56 -11.27
N PHE A 140 -12.60 -3.68 -11.98
CA PHE A 140 -12.89 -4.99 -11.42
C PHE A 140 -11.66 -5.58 -10.71
N SER A 141 -11.86 -6.15 -9.52
CA SER A 141 -10.76 -6.71 -8.71
C SER A 141 -10.99 -8.17 -8.28
N GLY A 142 -12.10 -8.78 -8.69
CA GLY A 142 -12.49 -10.13 -8.23
C GLY A 142 -13.02 -10.17 -6.78
N GLY A 143 -13.11 -9.04 -6.11
CA GLY A 143 -13.71 -8.92 -4.78
C GLY A 143 -15.21 -8.67 -4.84
N LYS A 144 -15.96 -9.05 -3.79
CA LYS A 144 -17.42 -8.91 -3.66
C LYS A 144 -17.96 -7.52 -4.01
N ASP A 145 -17.24 -6.49 -3.55
CA ASP A 145 -17.65 -5.11 -3.75
C ASP A 145 -17.55 -4.68 -5.23
N SER A 146 -16.53 -5.19 -5.96
CA SER A 146 -16.39 -4.94 -7.40
C SER A 146 -17.42 -5.73 -8.23
N VAL A 147 -17.86 -6.89 -7.75
CA VAL A 147 -18.95 -7.67 -8.39
C VAL A 147 -20.26 -6.91 -8.27
N VAL A 148 -20.58 -6.40 -7.07
CA VAL A 148 -21.79 -5.57 -6.86
C VAL A 148 -21.73 -4.28 -7.67
N ALA A 149 -20.62 -3.57 -7.65
CA ALA A 149 -20.48 -2.33 -8.43
C ALA A 149 -20.66 -2.58 -9.94
N LEU A 150 -20.17 -3.68 -10.47
CA LEU A 150 -20.37 -4.07 -11.87
C LEU A 150 -21.84 -4.34 -12.17
N ASP A 151 -22.52 -5.12 -11.35
CA ASP A 151 -23.94 -5.44 -11.56
C ASP A 151 -24.82 -4.18 -11.51
N ILE A 152 -24.57 -3.28 -10.57
CA ILE A 152 -25.26 -1.98 -10.51
C ILE A 152 -25.03 -1.15 -11.79
N VAL A 153 -23.80 -1.12 -12.31
CA VAL A 153 -23.48 -0.39 -13.55
C VAL A 153 -24.16 -1.02 -14.76
N GLN A 154 -24.20 -2.34 -14.87
CA GLN A 154 -24.90 -3.06 -15.94
C GLN A 154 -26.40 -2.75 -15.97
N ARG A 155 -27.01 -2.59 -14.79
CA ARG A 155 -28.43 -2.22 -14.65
C ARG A 155 -28.69 -0.75 -14.94
N ALA A 156 -27.69 0.11 -14.76
CA ALA A 156 -27.82 1.56 -14.92
C ALA A 156 -27.52 2.06 -16.33
N LEU A 157 -26.62 1.40 -17.07
CA LEU A 157 -26.07 1.88 -18.33
C LEU A 157 -26.20 0.85 -19.46
N PRO A 158 -26.35 1.29 -20.72
CA PRO A 158 -26.21 0.40 -21.88
C PRO A 158 -24.81 -0.27 -21.86
N HIS A 159 -24.74 -1.54 -22.22
CA HIS A 159 -23.56 -2.37 -22.10
C HIS A 159 -22.37 -1.90 -22.98
N ASN A 160 -22.63 -1.20 -24.06
CA ASN A 160 -21.59 -0.62 -24.92
C ASN A 160 -20.99 0.69 -24.38
N GLU A 161 -21.61 1.34 -23.39
CA GLU A 161 -21.24 2.66 -22.88
C GLU A 161 -20.15 2.61 -21.78
N PHE A 162 -19.83 1.43 -21.29
CA PHE A 162 -18.77 1.22 -20.32
C PHE A 162 -17.96 -0.03 -20.64
N LYS A 163 -16.81 -0.14 -20.00
CA LYS A 163 -15.92 -1.32 -20.08
C LYS A 163 -15.67 -1.89 -18.70
N VAL A 164 -15.32 -3.16 -18.62
CA VAL A 164 -14.82 -3.79 -17.40
C VAL A 164 -13.32 -3.93 -17.53
N VAL A 165 -12.56 -3.48 -16.55
CA VAL A 165 -11.10 -3.52 -16.58
C VAL A 165 -10.57 -4.27 -15.36
N PHE A 166 -9.91 -5.39 -15.61
CA PHE A 166 -9.18 -6.17 -14.63
C PHE A 166 -7.68 -5.90 -14.74
N GLY A 167 -7.06 -5.45 -13.65
CA GLY A 167 -5.61 -5.32 -13.57
C GLY A 167 -5.01 -6.61 -13.01
N ASN A 168 -4.57 -7.50 -13.89
CA ASN A 168 -3.92 -8.75 -13.51
C ASN A 168 -2.55 -8.47 -12.92
N THR A 169 -2.35 -8.80 -11.65
CA THR A 169 -1.07 -8.56 -10.95
C THR A 169 -0.16 -9.78 -10.98
N ASP A 170 -0.63 -10.90 -11.51
CA ASP A 170 0.06 -12.20 -11.47
C ASP A 170 0.32 -12.69 -10.01
N MET A 171 -0.43 -12.12 -9.06
CA MET A 171 -0.36 -12.42 -7.62
C MET A 171 -1.75 -12.65 -7.01
N GLU A 172 -2.75 -12.88 -7.82
CA GLU A 172 -4.12 -13.15 -7.38
C GLU A 172 -4.23 -14.52 -6.68
N PHE A 173 -5.28 -14.65 -5.87
CA PHE A 173 -5.73 -15.97 -5.43
C PHE A 173 -6.18 -16.80 -6.65
N PRO A 174 -5.93 -18.12 -6.68
CA PRO A 174 -6.46 -18.99 -7.73
C PRO A 174 -7.97 -18.83 -7.94
N THR A 175 -8.73 -18.72 -6.86
CA THR A 175 -10.18 -18.47 -6.89
C THR A 175 -10.56 -17.15 -7.55
N THR A 176 -9.68 -16.13 -7.49
CA THR A 176 -9.90 -14.87 -8.20
C THR A 176 -9.73 -15.07 -9.71
N THR A 177 -8.72 -15.80 -10.14
CA THR A 177 -8.49 -16.10 -11.55
C THR A 177 -9.68 -16.87 -12.14
N GLU A 178 -10.21 -17.85 -11.42
CA GLU A 178 -11.41 -18.62 -11.82
C GLU A 178 -12.65 -17.71 -11.95
N LEU A 179 -12.86 -16.84 -10.97
CA LEU A 179 -13.97 -15.88 -11.03
C LEU A 179 -13.85 -14.93 -12.22
N VAL A 180 -12.65 -14.38 -12.45
CA VAL A 180 -12.36 -13.47 -13.58
C VAL A 180 -12.68 -14.16 -14.90
N GLN A 181 -12.28 -15.42 -15.09
CA GLN A 181 -12.58 -16.19 -16.29
C GLN A 181 -14.10 -16.40 -16.50
N LYS A 182 -14.83 -16.77 -15.44
CA LYS A 182 -16.29 -16.92 -15.48
C LYS A 182 -16.98 -15.60 -15.82
N LEU A 183 -16.55 -14.51 -15.18
CA LEU A 183 -17.16 -13.19 -15.40
C LEU A 183 -16.81 -12.60 -16.76
N SER A 184 -15.60 -12.80 -17.26
CA SER A 184 -15.20 -12.35 -18.60
C SER A 184 -16.07 -13.00 -19.68
N ARG A 185 -16.38 -14.30 -19.55
CA ARG A 185 -17.31 -15.01 -20.46
C ARG A 185 -18.71 -14.41 -20.36
N LYS A 186 -19.23 -14.26 -19.13
CA LYS A 186 -20.55 -13.64 -18.91
C LYS A 186 -20.64 -12.23 -19.52
N CYS A 187 -19.64 -11.39 -19.33
CA CYS A 187 -19.56 -10.07 -19.95
C CYS A 187 -19.61 -10.15 -21.48
N SER A 188 -18.87 -11.10 -22.08
CA SER A 188 -18.87 -11.32 -23.52
C SER A 188 -20.26 -11.71 -24.04
N ASP A 189 -20.94 -12.63 -23.35
CA ASP A 189 -22.29 -13.10 -23.70
C ASP A 189 -23.32 -11.95 -23.60
N GLU A 190 -23.10 -11.00 -22.70
CA GLU A 190 -23.95 -9.82 -22.47
C GLU A 190 -23.55 -8.59 -23.31
N GLY A 191 -22.54 -8.71 -24.18
CA GLY A 191 -22.04 -7.64 -25.05
C GLY A 191 -21.24 -6.56 -24.33
N ILE A 192 -20.65 -6.86 -23.16
CA ILE A 192 -19.80 -5.96 -22.40
C ILE A 192 -18.33 -6.25 -22.71
N GLU A 193 -17.58 -5.25 -23.09
CA GLU A 193 -16.15 -5.41 -23.34
C GLU A 193 -15.38 -5.56 -22.01
N PHE A 194 -14.80 -6.75 -21.81
CA PHE A 194 -13.93 -7.06 -20.68
C PHE A 194 -12.46 -6.96 -21.10
N LEU A 195 -11.69 -6.11 -20.41
CA LEU A 195 -10.30 -5.82 -20.71
C LEU A 195 -9.41 -6.31 -19.56
N GLU A 196 -8.36 -7.04 -19.88
CA GLU A 196 -7.34 -7.46 -18.94
C GLU A 196 -6.04 -6.68 -19.21
N ALA A 197 -5.50 -6.04 -18.19
CA ALA A 197 -4.23 -5.33 -18.24
C ALA A 197 -3.21 -6.02 -17.34
N ALA A 198 -2.06 -6.39 -17.91
CA ALA A 198 -0.96 -7.04 -17.19
C ALA A 198 0.35 -6.26 -17.36
N SER A 199 1.25 -6.42 -16.40
CA SER A 199 2.62 -5.92 -16.49
C SER A 199 3.41 -6.63 -17.58
N ASN A 200 4.43 -5.97 -18.11
CA ASN A 200 5.43 -6.60 -18.97
C ASN A 200 6.45 -7.45 -18.19
N MET A 201 6.30 -7.56 -16.88
CA MET A 201 7.10 -8.41 -16.00
C MET A 201 6.18 -9.33 -15.22
N THR A 202 6.59 -10.58 -15.00
CA THR A 202 5.91 -11.48 -14.07
C THR A 202 6.10 -11.04 -12.62
N SER A 203 5.25 -11.52 -11.73
CA SER A 203 5.39 -11.27 -10.29
C SER A 203 6.73 -11.78 -9.76
N LYS A 204 7.17 -12.94 -10.24
CA LYS A 204 8.43 -13.57 -9.84
C LYS A 204 9.64 -12.73 -10.24
N GLU A 205 9.69 -12.28 -11.50
CA GLU A 205 10.76 -11.38 -11.98
C GLU A 205 10.80 -10.08 -11.20
N SER A 206 9.65 -9.45 -11.01
CA SER A 206 9.57 -8.18 -10.30
C SER A 206 9.96 -8.30 -8.83
N TRP A 207 9.61 -9.39 -8.14
CA TRP A 207 10.04 -9.64 -6.77
C TRP A 207 11.55 -9.84 -6.65
N ASN A 208 12.18 -10.48 -7.64
CA ASN A 208 13.64 -10.62 -7.68
C ASN A 208 14.34 -9.26 -7.93
N ILE A 209 13.74 -8.41 -8.77
CA ILE A 209 14.29 -7.10 -9.11
C ILE A 209 14.08 -6.10 -7.97
N PHE A 210 12.85 -5.90 -7.51
CA PHE A 210 12.50 -4.89 -6.51
C PHE A 210 12.65 -5.35 -5.04
N GLY A 211 12.81 -6.66 -4.84
CA GLY A 211 12.63 -7.31 -3.54
C GLY A 211 11.14 -7.35 -3.12
N PRO A 212 10.81 -8.12 -2.07
CA PRO A 212 9.44 -8.22 -1.56
C PRO A 212 8.81 -6.86 -1.31
N PRO A 213 7.55 -6.63 -1.72
CA PRO A 213 6.87 -5.39 -1.43
C PRO A 213 6.61 -5.24 0.08
N ALA A 214 6.49 -4.00 0.56
CA ALA A 214 6.23 -3.73 1.97
C ALA A 214 5.19 -2.62 2.12
N ARG A 215 4.69 -2.40 3.35
CA ARG A 215 3.63 -1.41 3.62
C ARG A 215 3.97 0.01 3.12
N LYS A 216 5.25 0.39 3.21
CA LYS A 216 5.75 1.70 2.74
C LYS A 216 6.40 1.63 1.34
N VAL A 217 6.77 0.45 0.87
CA VAL A 217 7.43 0.23 -0.44
C VAL A 217 6.51 -0.61 -1.33
N ARG A 218 5.44 0.02 -1.81
CA ARG A 218 4.34 -0.64 -2.55
C ARG A 218 4.51 -0.55 -4.07
N TRP A 219 5.72 -0.81 -4.56
CA TRP A 219 6.02 -0.78 -6.00
C TRP A 219 5.08 -1.70 -6.82
N CYS A 220 4.67 -2.84 -6.24
CA CYS A 220 3.82 -3.84 -6.90
C CYS A 220 2.49 -3.26 -7.38
N CYS A 221 1.84 -2.39 -6.59
CA CYS A 221 0.58 -1.77 -7.00
C CYS A 221 0.74 -0.86 -8.23
N THR A 222 1.91 -0.23 -8.38
CA THR A 222 2.19 0.64 -9.54
C THR A 222 2.57 -0.18 -10.76
N VAL A 223 3.50 -1.14 -10.61
CA VAL A 223 4.06 -1.93 -11.72
C VAL A 223 3.04 -2.91 -12.29
N HIS A 224 2.24 -3.56 -11.43
CA HIS A 224 1.34 -4.64 -11.88
C HIS A 224 -0.12 -4.21 -12.01
N LYS A 225 -0.53 -3.08 -11.44
CA LYS A 225 -1.94 -2.68 -11.47
C LYS A 225 -2.14 -1.34 -12.15
N THR A 226 -1.57 -0.25 -11.59
CA THR A 226 -1.90 1.09 -12.05
C THR A 226 -1.31 1.40 -13.44
N ALA A 227 -0.01 1.15 -13.63
CA ALA A 227 0.66 1.49 -14.88
C ALA A 227 0.16 0.66 -16.08
N PRO A 228 -0.01 -0.68 -15.97
CA PRO A 228 -0.56 -1.46 -17.08
C PRO A 228 -1.96 -1.01 -17.51
N VAL A 229 -2.85 -0.76 -16.54
CA VAL A 229 -4.23 -0.30 -16.83
C VAL A 229 -4.21 1.04 -17.54
N ILE A 230 -3.46 2.03 -17.04
CA ILE A 230 -3.37 3.36 -17.65
C ILE A 230 -2.78 3.28 -19.04
N ASN A 231 -1.71 2.52 -19.24
CA ASN A 231 -1.08 2.38 -20.55
C ASN A 231 -2.04 1.75 -21.55
N MET A 232 -2.67 0.63 -21.21
CA MET A 232 -3.64 -0.05 -22.07
C MET A 232 -4.82 0.86 -22.44
N LEU A 233 -5.44 1.52 -21.47
CA LEU A 233 -6.57 2.41 -21.73
C LEU A 233 -6.17 3.63 -22.58
N SER A 234 -5.00 4.20 -22.33
CA SER A 234 -4.50 5.31 -23.11
C SER A 234 -4.21 4.93 -24.56
N ASP A 235 -3.59 3.77 -24.76
CA ASP A 235 -3.23 3.29 -26.11
C ASP A 235 -4.49 2.92 -26.92
N LYS A 236 -5.54 2.44 -26.24
CA LYS A 236 -6.77 1.97 -26.89
C LYS A 236 -7.81 3.06 -27.12
N PHE A 237 -7.96 4.01 -26.20
CA PHE A 237 -9.10 4.95 -26.18
C PHE A 237 -8.72 6.43 -26.23
N ALA A 238 -7.44 6.81 -26.12
CA ALA A 238 -7.06 8.22 -26.05
C ALA A 238 -6.13 8.65 -27.19
N ASN A 239 -6.40 9.83 -27.75
CA ASN A 239 -5.48 10.55 -28.61
C ASN A 239 -4.74 11.63 -27.79
N GLY A 240 -3.78 11.21 -26.95
CA GLY A 240 -3.05 12.09 -26.04
C GLY A 240 -3.41 11.83 -24.57
N LYS A 241 -3.89 12.85 -23.84
CA LYS A 241 -4.24 12.72 -22.43
C LYS A 241 -5.52 11.93 -22.25
N LEU A 242 -5.47 10.78 -21.58
CA LEU A 242 -6.65 9.99 -21.22
C LEU A 242 -7.53 10.76 -20.22
N ARG A 243 -8.82 10.85 -20.54
CA ARG A 243 -9.87 11.32 -19.63
C ARG A 243 -10.84 10.17 -19.41
N CYS A 244 -11.03 9.77 -18.16
CA CYS A 244 -11.87 8.62 -17.86
C CYS A 244 -12.63 8.78 -16.55
N VAL A 245 -13.77 8.11 -16.44
CA VAL A 245 -14.43 7.84 -15.17
C VAL A 245 -14.16 6.40 -14.79
N MET A 246 -13.43 6.21 -13.69
CA MET A 246 -13.16 4.93 -13.07
C MET A 246 -14.22 4.66 -12.00
N ILE A 247 -15.07 3.69 -12.22
CA ILE A 247 -16.10 3.25 -11.27
C ILE A 247 -15.50 2.13 -10.42
N THR A 248 -15.59 2.24 -9.11
CA THR A 248 -14.96 1.29 -8.19
C THR A 248 -15.90 0.82 -7.09
N GLY A 249 -15.68 -0.40 -6.61
CA GLY A 249 -16.38 -0.96 -5.46
C GLY A 249 -15.81 -0.51 -4.11
N VAL A 250 -15.34 0.74 -3.98
CA VAL A 250 -14.85 1.27 -2.70
C VAL A 250 -16.02 1.60 -1.79
N ARG A 251 -15.91 1.17 -0.52
CA ARG A 251 -16.89 1.48 0.54
C ARG A 251 -16.23 2.27 1.67
N GLY A 252 -16.96 3.23 2.22
CA GLY A 252 -16.55 4.02 3.39
C GLY A 252 -16.38 3.14 4.64
N ASP A 253 -17.19 2.10 4.75
CA ASP A 253 -17.19 1.15 5.88
C ASP A 253 -15.89 0.33 6.05
N GLU A 254 -15.08 0.19 4.99
CA GLU A 254 -13.84 -0.60 5.03
C GLU A 254 -12.71 0.00 5.89
N SER A 255 -12.72 1.30 6.14
CA SER A 255 -11.74 1.97 7.01
C SER A 255 -12.07 3.44 7.25
N VAL A 256 -11.59 4.00 8.37
CA VAL A 256 -11.71 5.43 8.70
C VAL A 256 -11.20 6.32 7.55
N SER A 257 -10.07 5.97 6.92
CA SER A 257 -9.54 6.75 5.78
C SER A 257 -10.44 6.73 4.56
N ARG A 258 -11.27 5.67 4.37
CA ARG A 258 -12.20 5.58 3.23
C ARG A 258 -13.55 6.24 3.53
N SER A 259 -13.94 6.32 4.80
CA SER A 259 -15.15 7.03 5.20
C SER A 259 -15.09 8.54 4.92
N GLU A 260 -13.88 9.07 4.70
CA GLU A 260 -13.62 10.46 4.32
C GLU A 260 -13.58 10.68 2.80
N TYR A 261 -13.83 9.65 1.99
CA TYR A 261 -13.83 9.80 0.53
C TYR A 261 -15.14 10.46 0.06
N ASP A 262 -15.00 11.32 -0.95
CA ASP A 262 -16.14 11.81 -1.70
C ASP A 262 -16.64 10.72 -2.67
N GLU A 263 -17.93 10.67 -2.91
CA GLU A 263 -18.56 9.77 -3.89
C GLU A 263 -17.95 9.96 -5.29
N MET A 264 -17.59 11.21 -5.63
CA MET A 264 -16.91 11.57 -6.87
C MET A 264 -15.68 12.40 -6.56
N SER A 265 -14.51 11.97 -7.01
CA SER A 265 -13.25 12.69 -6.79
C SER A 265 -12.45 12.84 -8.08
N MET A 266 -11.72 13.96 -8.22
CA MET A 266 -10.69 14.08 -9.25
C MET A 266 -9.49 13.21 -8.88
N GLY A 267 -9.00 12.42 -9.83
CA GLY A 267 -7.95 11.44 -9.60
C GLY A 267 -6.66 12.03 -9.05
N LYS A 268 -6.37 11.74 -7.81
CA LYS A 268 -5.09 12.11 -7.16
C LYS A 268 -3.88 11.39 -7.78
N LYS A 269 -4.12 10.27 -8.46
CA LYS A 269 -3.05 9.43 -9.04
C LYS A 269 -2.77 9.71 -10.51
N MET A 270 -3.73 10.26 -11.23
CA MET A 270 -3.62 10.52 -12.66
C MET A 270 -4.45 11.73 -13.05
N ALA A 271 -3.81 12.69 -13.67
CA ALA A 271 -4.51 13.86 -14.22
C ALA A 271 -5.46 13.45 -15.36
N GLY A 272 -6.75 13.77 -15.22
CA GLY A 272 -7.80 13.39 -16.18
C GLY A 272 -8.62 12.17 -15.80
N GLN A 273 -8.25 11.43 -14.76
CA GLN A 273 -9.06 10.37 -14.19
C GLN A 273 -10.01 10.94 -13.13
N TYR A 274 -11.28 10.63 -13.24
CA TYR A 274 -12.28 10.81 -12.20
C TYR A 274 -12.54 9.45 -11.55
N SER A 275 -12.62 9.41 -10.23
CA SER A 275 -12.96 8.20 -9.47
C SER A 275 -14.37 8.35 -8.91
N PHE A 276 -15.23 7.41 -9.24
CA PHE A 276 -16.61 7.35 -8.78
C PHE A 276 -16.83 6.09 -7.95
N HIS A 277 -17.47 6.24 -6.79
CA HIS A 277 -17.68 5.21 -5.79
C HIS A 277 -19.17 5.02 -5.53
N PRO A 278 -19.95 4.35 -6.42
CA PRO A 278 -21.39 4.27 -6.33
C PRO A 278 -21.91 3.61 -5.05
N ILE A 279 -21.14 2.68 -4.50
CA ILE A 279 -21.48 1.93 -3.29
C ILE A 279 -20.71 2.42 -2.05
N LEU A 280 -20.23 3.68 -2.05
CA LEU A 280 -19.43 4.24 -0.94
C LEU A 280 -20.15 4.13 0.40
N GLU A 281 -21.47 4.35 0.40
CA GLU A 281 -22.31 4.33 1.60
C GLU A 281 -22.93 2.96 1.92
N TRP A 282 -22.51 1.89 1.22
CA TRP A 282 -23.02 0.55 1.48
C TRP A 282 -22.20 -0.15 2.57
N SER A 283 -22.89 -0.83 3.48
CA SER A 283 -22.28 -1.73 4.48
C SER A 283 -21.98 -3.10 3.89
N SER A 284 -21.19 -3.89 4.61
CA SER A 284 -20.93 -5.28 4.25
C SER A 284 -22.20 -6.14 4.26
N ALA A 285 -23.16 -5.85 5.18
CA ALA A 285 -24.46 -6.51 5.23
C ALA A 285 -25.24 -6.32 3.91
N GLU A 286 -25.36 -5.08 3.47
CA GLU A 286 -26.06 -4.72 2.21
C GLU A 286 -25.39 -5.37 0.99
N ILE A 287 -24.07 -5.44 0.96
CA ILE A 287 -23.30 -6.11 -0.12
C ILE A 287 -23.66 -7.60 -0.19
N TYR A 288 -23.62 -8.34 0.92
CA TYR A 288 -23.91 -9.76 0.90
C TYR A 288 -25.41 -10.04 0.63
N LEU A 289 -26.32 -9.27 1.21
CA LEU A 289 -27.74 -9.37 0.90
C LEU A 289 -28.01 -9.14 -0.59
N TYR A 290 -27.35 -8.16 -1.20
CA TYR A 290 -27.47 -7.91 -2.64
C TYR A 290 -26.92 -9.08 -3.48
N ILE A 291 -25.74 -9.60 -3.14
CA ILE A 291 -25.15 -10.77 -3.82
C ILE A 291 -26.14 -11.95 -3.79
N TYR A 292 -26.71 -12.25 -2.63
CA TYR A 292 -27.70 -13.33 -2.49
C TYR A 292 -28.99 -13.03 -3.23
N SER A 293 -29.49 -11.81 -3.19
CA SER A 293 -30.76 -11.44 -3.86
C SER A 293 -30.67 -11.52 -5.39
N GLN A 294 -29.50 -11.24 -5.96
CA GLN A 294 -29.27 -11.27 -7.40
C GLN A 294 -28.58 -12.57 -7.87
N GLY A 295 -28.24 -13.49 -6.97
CA GLY A 295 -27.51 -14.71 -7.31
C GLY A 295 -26.16 -14.45 -7.95
N LEU A 296 -25.45 -13.39 -7.52
CA LEU A 296 -24.18 -12.99 -8.12
C LEU A 296 -23.05 -13.97 -7.82
N LEU A 297 -22.09 -14.06 -8.72
CA LEU A 297 -20.90 -14.85 -8.51
C LEU A 297 -20.08 -14.28 -7.35
N LEU A 298 -19.86 -15.08 -6.32
CA LEU A 298 -19.01 -14.76 -5.19
C LEU A 298 -17.68 -15.49 -5.34
N ASN A 299 -16.57 -14.78 -5.08
CA ASN A 299 -15.24 -15.41 -5.04
C ASN A 299 -15.17 -16.41 -3.89
N ASP A 300 -14.79 -17.65 -4.18
CA ASP A 300 -14.74 -18.73 -3.20
C ASP A 300 -13.79 -18.45 -2.02
N ALA A 301 -12.83 -17.53 -2.16
CA ALA A 301 -12.02 -17.08 -1.05
C ALA A 301 -12.85 -16.58 0.14
N TYR A 302 -14.01 -15.96 -0.09
CA TYR A 302 -14.91 -15.53 0.99
C TYR A 302 -15.48 -16.72 1.79
N LYS A 303 -15.63 -17.87 1.14
CA LYS A 303 -16.10 -19.09 1.80
C LYS A 303 -15.03 -19.74 2.70
N TYR A 304 -13.75 -19.39 2.48
CA TYR A 304 -12.63 -19.79 3.36
C TYR A 304 -12.42 -18.86 4.57
N GLY A 305 -13.20 -17.79 4.68
CA GLY A 305 -13.12 -16.87 5.81
C GLY A 305 -12.33 -15.58 5.55
N PHE A 306 -12.00 -15.28 4.30
CA PHE A 306 -11.45 -13.97 3.95
C PHE A 306 -12.56 -12.91 4.00
N ASN A 307 -12.30 -11.80 4.65
CA ASN A 307 -13.20 -10.64 4.60
C ASN A 307 -12.86 -9.71 3.43
N ARG A 308 -11.66 -9.87 2.86
CA ARG A 308 -11.17 -9.10 1.71
C ARG A 308 -10.28 -9.97 0.82
N VAL A 309 -10.50 -9.87 -0.48
CA VAL A 309 -9.70 -10.54 -1.51
C VAL A 309 -8.78 -9.54 -2.21
N GLY A 310 -7.54 -9.92 -2.43
CA GLY A 310 -6.50 -9.12 -3.09
C GLY A 310 -5.35 -10.00 -3.54
N CYS A 311 -4.11 -9.49 -3.55
CA CYS A 311 -2.94 -10.32 -3.87
C CYS A 311 -2.65 -11.32 -2.74
N ILE A 312 -2.19 -12.53 -3.11
CA ILE A 312 -1.91 -13.64 -2.17
C ILE A 312 -0.95 -13.22 -1.05
N MET A 313 0.17 -12.55 -1.37
CA MET A 313 1.15 -12.08 -0.41
C MET A 313 1.15 -10.54 -0.33
N CYS A 314 -0.02 -9.97 0.01
CA CYS A 314 -0.13 -8.54 0.24
C CYS A 314 0.45 -8.13 1.60
N PRO A 315 1.38 -7.14 1.67
CA PRO A 315 1.92 -6.69 2.96
C PRO A 315 0.87 -6.05 3.90
N ASN A 316 -0.31 -5.70 3.37
CA ASN A 316 -1.42 -5.16 4.17
C ASN A 316 -2.43 -6.23 4.64
N SER A 317 -2.14 -7.51 4.40
CA SER A 317 -2.98 -8.60 4.89
C SER A 317 -2.87 -8.75 6.41
N SER A 318 -3.98 -9.11 7.08
CA SER A 318 -4.03 -9.39 8.51
C SER A 318 -3.39 -10.74 8.85
N GLU A 319 -2.98 -10.92 10.10
CA GLU A 319 -2.32 -12.14 10.58
C GLU A 319 -3.21 -13.38 10.47
N LYS A 320 -4.48 -13.29 10.86
CA LYS A 320 -5.47 -14.37 10.69
C LYS A 320 -5.57 -14.82 9.23
N HIS A 321 -5.56 -13.89 8.29
CA HIS A 321 -5.63 -14.23 6.87
C HIS A 321 -4.36 -14.92 6.37
N GLU A 322 -3.19 -14.66 6.97
CA GLU A 322 -1.96 -15.39 6.61
C GLU A 322 -2.08 -16.88 6.93
N TYR A 323 -2.66 -17.23 8.10
CA TYR A 323 -2.95 -18.62 8.42
C TYR A 323 -3.89 -19.26 7.40
N ILE A 324 -5.04 -18.64 7.14
CA ILE A 324 -6.04 -19.17 6.19
C ILE A 324 -5.43 -19.35 4.79
N LYS A 325 -4.64 -18.38 4.31
CA LYS A 325 -3.95 -18.49 3.02
C LYS A 325 -3.06 -19.71 2.93
N ARG A 326 -2.28 -19.95 3.98
CA ARG A 326 -1.37 -21.09 4.01
C ARG A 326 -2.13 -22.43 4.09
N GLN A 327 -3.28 -22.47 4.78
CA GLN A 327 -4.11 -23.67 4.77
C GLN A 327 -4.74 -23.95 3.39
N CYS A 328 -5.17 -22.90 2.68
CA CYS A 328 -5.82 -23.04 1.38
C CYS A 328 -4.84 -23.21 0.21
N PHE A 329 -3.67 -22.53 0.28
CA PHE A 329 -2.73 -22.41 -0.85
C PHE A 329 -1.27 -22.60 -0.37
N PRO A 330 -0.93 -23.75 0.26
CA PRO A 330 0.37 -23.92 0.92
C PRO A 330 1.55 -23.73 -0.01
N GLU A 331 1.53 -24.39 -1.18
CA GLU A 331 2.64 -24.33 -2.14
C GLU A 331 2.92 -22.92 -2.63
N LEU A 332 1.85 -22.18 -2.97
CA LEU A 332 1.97 -20.80 -3.45
C LEU A 332 2.48 -19.87 -2.37
N VAL A 333 1.99 -20.02 -1.14
CA VAL A 333 2.44 -19.21 0.00
C VAL A 333 3.89 -19.51 0.34
N ASP A 334 4.29 -20.77 0.37
CA ASP A 334 5.65 -21.19 0.70
C ASP A 334 6.64 -20.69 -0.37
N GLU A 335 6.29 -20.69 -1.67
CA GLU A 335 7.10 -20.11 -2.75
C GLU A 335 7.41 -18.61 -2.48
N TYR A 336 6.41 -17.82 -2.08
CA TYR A 336 6.64 -16.41 -1.73
C TYR A 336 7.41 -16.24 -0.43
N CYS A 337 7.21 -17.11 0.56
CA CYS A 337 7.99 -17.12 1.80
C CYS A 337 9.48 -17.35 1.55
N GLU A 338 9.82 -18.29 0.67
CA GLU A 338 11.19 -18.52 0.23
C GLU A 338 11.79 -17.27 -0.44
N ARG A 339 11.05 -16.61 -1.33
CA ARG A 339 11.52 -15.36 -1.96
C ARG A 339 11.76 -14.24 -0.94
N ILE A 340 10.89 -14.14 0.07
CA ILE A 340 11.04 -13.15 1.16
C ILE A 340 12.35 -13.39 1.90
N THR A 341 12.62 -14.64 2.27
CA THR A 341 13.83 -14.99 3.04
C THR A 341 15.09 -14.87 2.20
N GLN A 342 15.07 -15.32 0.95
CA GLN A 342 16.20 -15.24 0.02
C GLN A 342 16.61 -13.80 -0.28
N ASN A 343 15.66 -12.88 -0.37
CA ASN A 343 15.91 -11.46 -0.67
C ASN A 343 16.23 -10.61 0.57
N SER A 344 16.10 -11.13 1.79
CA SER A 344 16.38 -10.38 3.01
C SER A 344 17.89 -10.22 3.24
N ALA A 345 18.31 -9.01 3.63
CA ALA A 345 19.68 -8.75 4.07
C ALA A 345 20.00 -9.34 5.46
N LYS A 346 18.98 -9.74 6.22
CA LYS A 346 19.14 -10.39 7.52
C LYS A 346 19.61 -11.84 7.32
N ASP A 347 20.39 -12.33 8.25
CA ASP A 347 20.65 -13.77 8.35
C ASP A 347 19.39 -14.46 8.87
N LEU A 348 18.69 -15.12 7.96
CA LEU A 348 17.44 -15.82 8.22
C LEU A 348 17.66 -17.33 8.10
N SER A 349 18.50 -17.88 8.96
CA SER A 349 18.71 -19.32 9.10
C SER A 349 17.78 -19.91 10.17
N GLY A 350 17.30 -21.15 9.95
CA GLY A 350 16.49 -21.91 10.90
C GLY A 350 15.25 -21.17 11.42
N ASP A 351 15.10 -21.12 12.74
CA ASP A 351 13.94 -20.51 13.40
C ASP A 351 13.82 -19.00 13.16
N ASN A 352 14.94 -18.30 12.87
CA ASN A 352 14.90 -16.86 12.59
C ASN A 352 14.08 -16.52 11.34
N ALA A 353 14.13 -17.38 10.32
CA ALA A 353 13.31 -17.22 9.11
C ALA A 353 11.83 -17.35 9.44
N LYS A 354 11.46 -18.36 10.22
CA LYS A 354 10.09 -18.60 10.64
C LYS A 354 9.56 -17.43 11.46
N ILE A 355 10.28 -16.98 12.47
CA ILE A 355 9.90 -15.81 13.30
C ILE A 355 9.76 -14.56 12.44
N PHE A 356 10.67 -14.31 11.48
CA PHE A 356 10.62 -13.15 10.60
C PHE A 356 9.37 -13.13 9.71
N LEU A 357 8.96 -14.30 9.22
CA LEU A 357 7.74 -14.47 8.43
C LEU A 357 6.48 -14.32 9.28
N GLU A 358 6.42 -14.99 10.44
CA GLU A 358 5.28 -14.95 11.37
C GLU A 358 5.00 -13.54 11.91
N THR A 359 6.04 -12.84 12.31
CA THR A 359 5.92 -11.46 12.82
C THR A 359 5.68 -10.44 11.71
N GLY A 360 5.69 -10.87 10.44
CA GLY A 360 5.56 -9.97 9.31
C GLY A 360 6.71 -8.97 9.18
N GLY A 361 7.91 -9.32 9.63
CA GLY A 361 9.10 -8.46 9.60
C GLY A 361 9.41 -7.90 8.22
N TRP A 362 9.12 -8.67 7.16
CA TRP A 362 9.27 -8.25 5.77
C TRP A 362 8.30 -7.13 5.36
N LYS A 363 7.13 -7.05 6.00
CA LYS A 363 6.07 -6.05 5.71
C LYS A 363 6.50 -4.63 6.14
N SER A 364 7.46 -4.51 7.03
CA SER A 364 7.93 -3.24 7.61
C SER A 364 9.12 -2.61 6.88
N ARG A 365 9.64 -3.24 5.82
CA ARG A 365 10.75 -2.72 5.01
C ARG A 365 10.51 -1.26 4.59
N LEU A 366 11.50 -0.42 4.79
CA LEU A 366 11.46 1.00 4.45
C LEU A 366 12.40 1.36 3.29
N SER A 367 13.41 0.54 3.03
CA SER A 367 14.45 0.84 2.04
C SER A 367 15.09 -0.42 1.45
N GLY A 368 16.01 -0.25 0.50
CA GLY A 368 16.80 -1.34 -0.08
C GLY A 368 17.85 -1.93 0.87
N ARG A 369 18.22 -1.24 1.96
CA ARG A 369 19.19 -1.77 2.95
C ARG A 369 18.77 -3.08 3.60
N GLU A 370 17.51 -3.36 3.59
CA GLU A 370 16.92 -4.57 4.13
C GLU A 370 16.90 -5.72 3.11
N LEU A 371 17.42 -5.49 1.91
CA LEU A 371 17.54 -6.46 0.82
C LEU A 371 18.99 -6.90 0.64
N LYS A 372 19.23 -8.16 0.28
CA LYS A 372 20.53 -8.66 -0.17
C LYS A 372 21.03 -7.94 -1.42
N LEU A 373 20.09 -7.49 -2.27
CA LEU A 373 20.34 -6.75 -3.52
C LEU A 373 20.55 -5.25 -3.30
N SER A 374 20.91 -4.79 -2.10
CA SER A 374 21.27 -3.39 -1.87
C SER A 374 22.54 -3.09 -2.68
N GLU A 375 22.32 -2.58 -3.89
CA GLU A 375 23.41 -2.13 -4.74
C GLU A 375 24.01 -0.83 -4.21
N GLU A 376 25.30 -0.64 -4.41
CA GLU A 376 25.93 0.67 -4.25
C GLU A 376 25.24 1.71 -5.14
N ASP A 377 25.25 2.96 -4.69
CA ASP A 377 24.65 4.05 -5.46
C ASP A 377 25.32 4.14 -6.83
N ARG A 378 24.56 3.91 -7.91
CA ARG A 378 25.07 3.97 -9.31
C ARG A 378 25.41 5.40 -9.76
N PHE A 379 25.12 6.40 -8.97
CA PHE A 379 25.56 7.77 -9.15
C PHE A 379 25.71 8.49 -7.81
N GLN A 380 26.65 9.42 -7.74
CA GLN A 380 26.89 10.27 -6.57
C GLN A 380 27.08 11.72 -6.99
N LEU A 381 26.71 12.66 -6.13
CA LEU A 381 26.97 14.09 -6.32
C LEU A 381 28.04 14.56 -5.34
N ASN A 382 29.09 15.15 -5.87
CA ASN A 382 30.05 15.95 -5.13
C ASN A 382 29.90 17.42 -5.60
N GLU A 383 29.55 18.30 -4.68
CA GLU A 383 29.29 19.71 -4.96
C GLU A 383 30.51 20.55 -4.56
N THR A 384 31.00 21.31 -5.49
CA THR A 384 32.04 22.32 -5.30
C THR A 384 31.48 23.72 -5.58
N SER A 385 32.24 24.76 -5.27
CA SER A 385 31.84 26.15 -5.59
C SER A 385 31.69 26.42 -7.10
N ALA A 386 32.47 25.72 -7.93
CA ALA A 386 32.47 25.91 -9.38
C ALA A 386 31.61 24.89 -10.14
N TYR A 387 31.51 23.67 -9.65
CA TYR A 387 30.87 22.57 -10.37
C TYR A 387 30.05 21.64 -9.49
N LEU A 388 28.95 21.14 -10.06
CA LEU A 388 28.21 19.99 -9.60
C LEU A 388 28.78 18.75 -10.30
N LYS A 389 29.51 17.90 -9.59
CA LYS A 389 30.15 16.71 -10.13
C LYS A 389 29.34 15.47 -9.84
N PHE A 390 28.75 14.89 -10.88
CA PHE A 390 28.01 13.64 -10.79
C PHE A 390 28.88 12.50 -11.32
N THR A 391 29.35 11.63 -10.42
CA THR A 391 29.97 10.36 -10.81
C THR A 391 28.87 9.35 -11.09
N VAL A 392 28.98 8.58 -12.18
CA VAL A 392 28.03 7.55 -12.59
C VAL A 392 28.78 6.24 -12.88
N ASN A 393 28.19 5.09 -12.58
CA ASN A 393 28.84 3.80 -12.83
C ASN A 393 29.11 3.56 -14.33
N LYS A 394 28.21 4.06 -15.18
CA LYS A 394 28.37 3.99 -16.63
C LYS A 394 27.84 5.25 -17.29
N LEU A 395 28.66 5.90 -18.08
CA LEU A 395 28.24 7.03 -18.87
C LEU A 395 27.48 6.53 -20.11
N THR A 396 26.20 6.84 -20.18
CA THR A 396 25.35 6.49 -21.33
C THR A 396 24.60 7.71 -21.83
N PRO A 397 24.36 7.86 -23.13
CA PRO A 397 23.61 9.01 -23.66
C PRO A 397 22.15 9.07 -23.22
N VAL A 398 21.67 8.06 -22.52
CA VAL A 398 20.27 7.95 -22.06
C VAL A 398 19.89 9.09 -21.09
N TRP A 399 20.84 9.61 -20.30
CA TRP A 399 20.56 10.75 -19.45
C TRP A 399 20.20 12.02 -20.26
N LYS A 400 20.80 12.23 -21.43
CA LYS A 400 20.47 13.33 -22.34
C LYS A 400 19.05 13.21 -22.88
N THR A 401 18.62 11.97 -23.17
CA THR A 401 17.23 11.68 -23.53
C THR A 401 16.27 12.08 -22.39
N TRP A 402 16.57 11.66 -21.17
CA TRP A 402 15.75 12.02 -20.01
C TRP A 402 15.81 13.52 -19.68
N TYR A 403 16.94 14.20 -19.94
CA TYR A 403 17.06 15.64 -19.73
C TYR A 403 16.02 16.44 -20.53
N LYS A 404 15.63 15.99 -21.72
CA LYS A 404 14.56 16.60 -22.53
C LYS A 404 13.22 16.76 -21.77
N THR A 405 12.99 15.98 -20.71
CA THR A 405 11.82 16.17 -19.84
C THR A 405 11.99 17.32 -18.83
N MET A 406 13.20 17.79 -18.66
CA MET A 406 13.57 18.83 -17.69
C MET A 406 13.82 20.18 -18.36
N GLY A 407 14.60 20.18 -19.44
CA GLY A 407 15.07 21.38 -20.09
C GLY A 407 15.46 21.16 -21.56
N ILE A 408 16.26 22.10 -22.09
CA ILE A 408 16.85 22.01 -23.43
C ILE A 408 18.31 21.60 -23.30
N ILE A 409 18.77 20.74 -24.19
CA ILE A 409 20.16 20.33 -24.31
C ILE A 409 20.66 20.69 -25.72
N GLU A 410 21.78 21.39 -25.80
CA GLU A 410 22.45 21.71 -27.03
C GLU A 410 23.88 21.17 -26.99
N GLU A 411 24.31 20.57 -28.10
CA GLU A 411 25.64 20.02 -28.26
C GLU A 411 26.28 20.66 -29.50
N ASN A 412 27.24 21.54 -29.30
CA ASN A 412 27.95 22.23 -30.36
C ASN A 412 29.46 22.06 -30.18
N SER A 413 30.14 21.49 -31.18
CA SER A 413 31.60 21.38 -31.24
C SER A 413 32.27 20.80 -29.98
N GLY A 414 31.57 19.84 -29.31
CA GLY A 414 32.08 19.17 -28.10
C GLY A 414 31.74 19.86 -26.78
N GLU A 415 31.05 21.00 -26.82
CA GLU A 415 30.47 21.63 -25.62
C GLU A 415 29.01 21.25 -25.48
N ILE A 416 28.61 20.88 -24.26
CA ILE A 416 27.23 20.59 -23.91
C ILE A 416 26.67 21.74 -23.08
N MET A 417 25.56 22.30 -23.52
CA MET A 417 24.86 23.37 -22.82
C MET A 417 23.48 22.84 -22.33
N LEU A 418 23.18 23.06 -21.09
CA LEU A 418 21.95 22.64 -20.42
C LEU A 418 21.12 23.86 -20.03
N GLU A 419 19.94 24.00 -20.59
CA GLU A 419 18.98 25.05 -20.22
C GLU A 419 17.95 24.50 -19.25
N TYR A 420 17.70 25.24 -18.16
CA TYR A 420 16.60 25.00 -17.24
C TYR A 420 16.03 26.33 -16.73
N ASN A 421 14.74 26.58 -16.93
CA ASN A 421 14.06 27.83 -16.59
C ASN A 421 14.78 29.07 -17.11
N SER A 422 15.17 29.07 -18.40
CA SER A 422 15.90 30.13 -19.09
C SER A 422 17.32 30.40 -18.56
N VAL A 423 17.85 29.50 -17.74
CA VAL A 423 19.21 29.58 -17.20
C VAL A 423 20.07 28.49 -17.84
N TRP A 424 21.11 28.90 -18.58
CA TRP A 424 22.05 28.01 -19.24
C TRP A 424 23.22 27.65 -18.32
N ARG A 425 23.67 26.38 -18.38
CA ARG A 425 24.82 25.85 -17.62
C ARG A 425 25.73 25.09 -18.57
N LYS A 426 27.03 25.32 -18.47
CA LYS A 426 28.02 24.50 -19.16
C LYS A 426 28.06 23.12 -18.53
N CYS A 427 28.15 22.09 -19.38
CA CYS A 427 28.26 20.70 -18.98
C CYS A 427 29.42 20.04 -19.72
N ARG A 428 30.14 19.16 -19.03
CA ARG A 428 31.20 18.34 -19.61
C ARG A 428 31.01 16.89 -19.20
N GLU A 429 31.33 15.99 -20.07
CA GLU A 429 31.35 14.56 -19.83
C GLU A 429 32.77 14.04 -19.99
N SER A 430 33.16 13.13 -19.13
CA SER A 430 34.37 12.31 -19.25
C SER A 430 34.10 10.91 -18.72
N GLU A 431 34.79 9.92 -19.24
CA GLU A 431 34.68 8.52 -18.81
C GLU A 431 36.10 7.99 -18.60
N ASP A 432 36.28 7.21 -17.55
CA ASP A 432 37.51 6.50 -17.23
C ASP A 432 37.23 5.04 -16.89
N GLU A 433 38.22 4.28 -16.45
CA GLU A 433 38.11 2.87 -16.08
C GLU A 433 37.15 2.61 -14.88
N ASN A 434 36.87 3.64 -14.09
CA ASN A 434 36.04 3.56 -12.87
C ASN A 434 34.59 4.03 -13.10
N GLY A 435 34.29 4.56 -14.30
CA GLY A 435 32.93 5.04 -14.63
C GLY A 435 32.92 6.37 -15.36
N GLY A 436 31.78 7.05 -15.35
CA GLY A 436 31.60 8.33 -15.99
C GLY A 436 31.50 9.50 -15.02
N LEU A 437 31.87 10.67 -15.46
CA LEU A 437 31.76 11.93 -14.76
C LEU A 437 30.95 12.93 -15.60
N ILE A 438 29.94 13.54 -14.98
CA ILE A 438 29.19 14.66 -15.57
C ILE A 438 29.43 15.87 -14.66
N GLU A 439 30.12 16.88 -15.19
CA GLU A 439 30.39 18.12 -14.50
C GLU A 439 29.48 19.22 -15.05
N ILE A 440 28.70 19.85 -14.18
CA ILE A 440 27.77 20.93 -14.54
C ILE A 440 28.18 22.20 -13.78
N GLU A 441 28.20 23.33 -14.44
CA GLU A 441 28.47 24.61 -13.81
C GLU A 441 27.55 24.90 -12.64
N ASN A 442 28.13 25.18 -11.46
CA ASN A 442 27.40 25.50 -10.25
C ASN A 442 27.12 27.01 -10.17
N LEU A 443 25.85 27.37 -10.29
CA LEU A 443 25.39 28.77 -10.23
C LEU A 443 24.91 29.19 -8.81
N GLY A 444 25.42 28.51 -7.77
CA GLY A 444 25.11 28.79 -6.38
C GLY A 444 23.78 28.25 -5.88
N ASN A 445 23.32 28.72 -4.72
CA ASN A 445 22.21 28.14 -3.95
C ASN A 445 20.87 28.87 -4.17
N SER A 446 20.60 29.36 -5.36
CA SER A 446 19.27 29.89 -5.70
C SER A 446 18.20 28.80 -5.66
N LYS A 447 16.93 29.19 -5.49
CA LYS A 447 15.79 28.26 -5.55
C LYS A 447 15.80 27.46 -6.87
N ASN A 448 16.12 28.12 -7.99
CA ASN A 448 16.23 27.49 -9.31
C ASN A 448 17.38 26.46 -9.35
N SER A 449 18.53 26.75 -8.73
CA SER A 449 19.64 25.79 -8.68
C SER A 449 19.33 24.58 -7.81
N ILE A 450 18.66 24.75 -6.67
CA ILE A 450 18.24 23.64 -5.80
C ILE A 450 17.23 22.73 -6.54
N GLU A 451 16.26 23.32 -7.24
CA GLU A 451 15.29 22.56 -8.03
C GLU A 451 15.96 21.85 -9.21
N PHE A 452 16.89 22.50 -9.90
CA PHE A 452 17.71 21.90 -10.95
C PHE A 452 18.42 20.64 -10.44
N ILE A 453 19.15 20.74 -9.33
CA ILE A 453 19.86 19.60 -8.73
C ILE A 453 18.91 18.45 -8.40
N PHE A 454 17.75 18.76 -7.83
CA PHE A 454 16.74 17.76 -7.49
C PHE A 454 16.23 17.01 -8.74
N LEU A 455 15.85 17.76 -9.78
CA LEU A 455 15.34 17.17 -11.02
C LEU A 455 16.44 16.43 -11.80
N PHE A 456 17.66 16.95 -11.82
CA PHE A 456 18.78 16.28 -12.48
C PHE A 456 19.16 14.96 -11.81
N LYS A 457 19.09 14.87 -10.48
CA LYS A 457 19.19 13.58 -9.76
C LYS A 457 18.11 12.58 -10.21
N SER A 458 16.90 13.07 -10.49
CA SER A 458 15.82 12.21 -11.02
C SER A 458 16.09 11.76 -12.46
N VAL A 459 16.68 12.62 -13.28
CA VAL A 459 17.17 12.27 -14.64
C VAL A 459 18.22 11.17 -14.55
N LEU A 460 19.22 11.32 -13.68
CA LEU A 460 20.25 10.29 -13.48
C LEU A 460 19.67 8.99 -12.92
N ALA A 461 18.77 9.06 -11.95
CA ALA A 461 18.10 7.87 -11.44
C ALA A 461 17.38 7.10 -12.56
N LYS A 462 16.69 7.81 -13.47
CA LYS A 462 16.04 7.19 -14.63
C LYS A 462 17.03 6.60 -15.63
N SER A 463 18.15 7.26 -15.87
CA SER A 463 19.15 6.76 -16.83
C SER A 463 19.95 5.56 -16.30
N GLN A 464 20.29 5.57 -15.00
CA GLN A 464 21.14 4.55 -14.39
C GLN A 464 20.38 3.32 -13.87
N TYR A 465 19.09 3.48 -13.54
CA TYR A 465 18.27 2.44 -12.90
C TYR A 465 17.07 2.00 -13.74
N CYS A 466 16.97 2.37 -15.01
CA CYS A 466 15.85 2.00 -15.85
C CYS A 466 15.80 0.47 -16.08
N ILE A 467 14.71 -0.15 -15.69
CA ILE A 467 14.38 -1.56 -15.93
C ILE A 467 13.18 -1.74 -16.87
N PHE A 468 12.82 -0.68 -17.58
CA PHE A 468 11.68 -0.68 -18.54
C PHE A 468 10.33 -1.11 -17.94
N CYS A 469 10.07 -0.84 -16.66
CA CYS A 469 8.79 -1.14 -16.00
C CYS A 469 7.60 -0.30 -16.51
N LYS A 470 7.82 0.60 -17.46
CA LYS A 470 6.81 1.45 -18.11
C LYS A 470 5.98 2.35 -17.18
N THR A 471 6.35 2.46 -15.90
CA THR A 471 5.68 3.36 -14.95
C THR A 471 5.74 4.81 -15.41
N CYS A 472 6.90 5.26 -15.92
CA CYS A 472 7.08 6.63 -16.40
C CYS A 472 6.17 6.98 -17.60
N VAL A 473 5.84 5.98 -18.43
CA VAL A 473 4.90 6.14 -19.55
C VAL A 473 3.50 6.43 -19.04
N ALA A 474 3.05 5.66 -18.03
CA ALA A 474 1.75 5.86 -17.39
C ALA A 474 1.66 7.18 -16.62
N GLU A 475 2.76 7.61 -16.00
CA GLU A 475 2.83 8.84 -15.22
C GLU A 475 2.86 10.11 -16.07
N CYS A 476 3.24 10.01 -17.35
CA CYS A 476 3.25 11.17 -18.24
C CYS A 476 1.82 11.59 -18.61
N PRO A 477 1.31 12.74 -18.10
CA PRO A 477 -0.06 13.16 -18.37
C PRO A 477 -0.29 13.56 -19.84
N HIS A 478 0.78 13.78 -20.60
CA HIS A 478 0.74 14.20 -22.02
C HIS A 478 1.20 13.09 -22.98
N ARG A 479 1.47 11.88 -22.46
CA ARG A 479 1.92 10.72 -23.28
C ARG A 479 3.14 10.99 -24.14
N ASN A 480 4.04 11.86 -23.69
CA ASN A 480 5.28 12.23 -24.41
C ASN A 480 6.47 11.32 -24.11
N ILE A 481 6.27 10.24 -23.35
CA ILE A 481 7.28 9.23 -23.05
C ILE A 481 6.85 7.92 -23.66
N SER A 482 7.70 7.28 -24.43
CA SER A 482 7.51 5.92 -24.92
C SER A 482 8.71 5.03 -24.59
N MET A 483 8.44 3.74 -24.44
CA MET A 483 9.45 2.73 -24.13
C MET A 483 9.19 1.48 -24.98
N SER A 484 10.06 1.21 -25.94
CA SER A 484 10.05 0.03 -26.81
C SER A 484 11.46 -0.42 -27.11
N ASP A 485 11.67 -1.70 -27.31
CA ASP A 485 12.91 -2.33 -27.77
C ASP A 485 14.16 -1.90 -26.96
N GLY A 486 13.98 -1.79 -25.63
CA GLY A 486 15.07 -1.34 -24.74
C GLY A 486 15.47 0.14 -24.89
N LYS A 487 14.64 0.95 -25.54
CA LYS A 487 14.89 2.38 -25.75
C LYS A 487 13.81 3.25 -25.12
N VAL A 488 14.22 4.38 -24.60
CA VAL A 488 13.36 5.45 -24.10
C VAL A 488 13.34 6.56 -25.14
N THR A 489 12.15 7.03 -25.49
CA THR A 489 11.96 8.16 -26.40
C THR A 489 11.11 9.22 -25.75
N ILE A 490 11.55 10.46 -25.83
CA ILE A 490 10.81 11.65 -25.39
C ILE A 490 10.41 12.43 -26.62
N SER A 491 9.11 12.65 -26.78
CA SER A 491 8.55 13.43 -27.90
C SER A 491 8.98 14.91 -27.81
N ASP A 492 9.21 15.54 -28.95
CA ASP A 492 9.48 16.98 -29.04
C ASP A 492 8.29 17.84 -28.56
N LYS A 493 7.11 17.23 -28.44
CA LYS A 493 5.92 17.85 -27.86
C LYS A 493 5.92 17.86 -26.33
N CYS A 494 7.01 17.39 -25.67
CA CYS A 494 7.14 17.41 -24.22
C CYS A 494 7.11 18.86 -23.69
N ILE A 495 6.12 19.17 -22.86
CA ILE A 495 5.94 20.51 -22.28
C ILE A 495 6.79 20.74 -21.02
N LYS A 496 7.65 19.83 -20.66
CA LYS A 496 8.57 19.92 -19.49
C LYS A 496 7.82 20.22 -18.17
N CYS A 497 6.67 19.59 -17.95
CA CYS A 497 5.87 19.75 -16.72
C CYS A 497 6.53 19.11 -15.49
N HIS A 498 7.58 18.33 -15.67
CA HIS A 498 8.37 17.62 -14.66
C HIS A 498 7.61 16.55 -13.86
N GLU A 499 6.35 16.26 -14.19
CA GLU A 499 5.55 15.26 -13.44
C GLU A 499 6.26 13.90 -13.39
N CYS A 500 6.81 13.45 -14.52
CA CYS A 500 7.57 12.20 -14.60
C CYS A 500 8.86 12.20 -13.76
N LEU A 501 9.38 13.36 -13.35
CA LEU A 501 10.59 13.51 -12.53
C LEU A 501 10.27 13.70 -11.03
N LYS A 502 9.04 14.06 -10.68
CA LYS A 502 8.61 14.34 -9.29
C LYS A 502 7.99 13.13 -8.61
N ILE A 503 7.20 12.35 -9.35
CA ILE A 503 6.49 11.20 -8.83
C ILE A 503 7.50 10.14 -8.37
N LEU A 504 7.33 9.64 -7.14
CA LEU A 504 8.19 8.66 -6.52
C LEU A 504 9.69 9.02 -6.60
N SER A 505 10.02 10.31 -6.49
CA SER A 505 11.38 10.84 -6.62
C SER A 505 12.06 10.46 -7.95
N GLY A 506 11.30 10.35 -9.02
CA GLY A 506 11.76 10.18 -10.39
C GLY A 506 11.86 8.75 -10.89
N CYS A 507 12.30 7.77 -10.15
CA CYS A 507 12.38 6.36 -10.56
C CYS A 507 11.89 5.41 -9.49
N LEU A 508 10.85 4.63 -9.80
CA LEU A 508 10.25 3.69 -8.86
C LEU A 508 11.23 2.60 -8.39
N TYR A 509 12.00 2.04 -9.33
CA TYR A 509 12.98 1.01 -9.02
C TYR A 509 14.08 1.57 -8.09
N TYR A 510 14.71 2.66 -8.48
CA TYR A 510 15.71 3.34 -7.67
C TYR A 510 15.23 3.58 -6.23
N ASN A 511 14.00 4.10 -6.07
CA ASN A 511 13.45 4.37 -4.75
C ASN A 511 13.14 3.12 -3.93
N SER A 512 12.88 2.00 -4.61
CA SER A 512 12.56 0.73 -3.93
C SER A 512 13.79 0.00 -3.42
N ILE A 513 14.93 0.14 -4.12
CA ILE A 513 16.15 -0.63 -3.82
C ILE A 513 17.26 0.20 -3.18
N ARG A 514 17.29 1.53 -3.42
CA ARG A 514 18.34 2.35 -2.81
C ARG A 514 18.37 2.13 -1.30
N GLY A 515 19.57 2.00 -0.76
CA GLY A 515 19.73 2.24 0.66
C GLY A 515 19.17 3.63 0.92
N SER A 516 18.16 3.80 1.78
CA SER A 516 17.93 5.13 2.28
C SER A 516 19.30 5.54 2.80
N LYS A 517 19.99 6.50 2.12
CA LYS A 517 20.92 7.32 2.89
C LYS A 517 20.06 7.69 4.06
N ALA A 518 20.40 7.14 5.23
CA ALA A 518 19.77 7.58 6.47
C ALA A 518 19.54 9.05 6.24
N MET A 519 18.28 9.51 6.26
CA MET A 519 17.97 10.95 6.30
C MET A 519 19.17 11.53 6.96
N LYS A 520 20.01 12.34 6.23
CA LYS A 520 21.32 12.81 6.70
C LYS A 520 21.23 12.79 8.19
N SER A 521 21.91 11.84 8.87
CA SER A 521 21.53 11.53 10.23
C SER A 521 21.38 12.88 10.85
N LEU A 522 20.17 13.30 11.18
CA LEU A 522 20.04 14.51 11.94
C LEU A 522 21.02 14.20 13.04
N LYS A 523 22.21 14.85 13.01
CA LYS A 523 23.31 14.49 13.90
C LYS A 523 22.67 14.42 15.27
N GLY A 524 22.58 13.23 15.87
CA GLY A 524 21.88 13.02 17.13
C GLY A 524 20.54 12.27 17.11
N ILE A 525 19.86 12.00 15.97
CA ILE A 525 18.64 11.15 15.96
C ILE A 525 18.93 9.74 16.49
N ASN A 526 20.09 9.17 16.16
CA ASN A 526 20.49 7.85 16.60
C ASN A 526 21.28 7.86 17.93
N LYS A 527 21.36 8.98 18.60
CA LYS A 527 22.20 9.13 19.80
C LYS A 527 21.81 8.18 20.93
N TYR A 528 20.53 7.81 21.00
CA TYR A 528 19.95 6.98 22.06
C TYR A 528 19.40 5.63 21.61
N LEU A 529 19.48 5.27 20.31
CA LEU A 529 18.78 4.13 19.71
C LEU A 529 19.21 2.73 20.20
N SER A 530 20.34 2.62 20.86
CA SER A 530 20.86 1.31 21.29
C SER A 530 20.69 1.03 22.78
N VAL A 531 20.23 2.01 23.55
CA VAL A 531 20.12 1.89 25.02
C VAL A 531 18.92 2.71 25.48
N GLY A 532 17.98 2.08 26.19
CA GLY A 532 16.88 2.80 26.86
C GLY A 532 17.42 3.75 27.93
N VAL A 533 16.63 4.80 28.24
CA VAL A 533 16.95 5.68 29.36
C VAL A 533 16.40 5.03 30.63
N ASP A 534 17.28 4.79 31.57
CA ASP A 534 16.96 4.17 32.85
C ASP A 534 17.17 5.17 34.00
N ALA A 535 16.15 5.32 34.86
CA ALA A 535 16.18 6.19 36.01
C ALA A 535 17.30 5.82 37.01
N GLU A 536 17.55 4.50 37.16
CA GLU A 536 18.59 4.00 38.06
C GLU A 536 19.99 4.50 37.66
N TRP A 537 20.24 4.65 36.36
CA TRP A 537 21.52 5.13 35.86
C TRP A 537 21.71 6.63 36.09
N ILE A 538 20.64 7.42 36.01
CA ILE A 538 20.67 8.84 36.34
C ILE A 538 20.98 8.97 37.84
N ASN A 539 20.34 8.16 38.68
CA ASN A 539 20.54 8.16 40.12
C ASN A 539 21.98 7.75 40.48
N SER A 540 22.51 6.67 39.89
CA SER A 540 23.90 6.22 40.13
C SER A 540 24.92 7.33 39.80
N PHE A 541 24.70 8.10 38.74
CA PHE A 541 25.56 9.22 38.42
C PHE A 541 25.44 10.37 39.43
N ILE A 542 24.21 10.64 39.86
CA ILE A 542 23.92 11.69 40.85
C ILE A 542 24.57 11.37 42.20
N ASP A 543 24.53 10.10 42.64
CA ASP A 543 25.02 9.66 43.94
C ASP A 543 26.56 9.52 44.00
N ASP A 544 27.17 8.95 42.93
CA ASP A 544 28.60 8.61 42.94
C ASP A 544 29.51 9.57 42.16
N ASN A 545 28.92 10.46 41.35
CA ASN A 545 29.63 11.39 40.46
C ASN A 545 30.63 10.68 39.53
N SER A 546 30.44 9.38 39.27
CA SER A 546 31.36 8.51 38.53
C SER A 546 30.63 7.60 37.55
N PHE A 547 31.07 7.65 36.30
CA PHE A 547 30.89 6.56 35.35
C PHE A 547 32.23 5.95 35.03
N GLU A 548 32.32 4.63 34.97
CA GLU A 548 33.49 3.97 34.42
C GLU A 548 33.68 4.35 32.95
N PRO A 549 34.80 4.92 32.55
CA PRO A 549 35.05 5.33 31.18
C PRO A 549 35.22 4.09 30.27
N GLY A 550 34.58 4.12 29.10
CA GLY A 550 34.83 3.19 28.02
C GLY A 550 33.72 2.21 27.67
N ASN A 551 32.56 2.27 28.33
CA ASN A 551 31.42 1.46 27.97
C ASN A 551 30.45 2.29 27.06
N ARG A 552 30.08 1.74 25.90
CA ARG A 552 29.14 2.39 24.94
C ARG A 552 27.82 2.84 25.59
N LYS A 553 27.36 2.13 26.60
CA LYS A 553 26.18 2.49 27.40
C LYS A 553 26.41 3.79 28.18
N THR A 554 27.58 3.94 28.78
CA THR A 554 27.99 5.12 29.54
C THR A 554 28.01 6.37 28.66
N ASP A 555 28.52 6.27 27.42
CA ASP A 555 28.56 7.40 26.48
C ASP A 555 27.16 7.85 26.06
N VAL A 556 26.23 6.91 25.89
CA VAL A 556 24.83 7.20 25.52
C VAL A 556 24.12 7.91 26.66
N MET A 557 24.24 7.42 27.89
CA MET A 557 23.64 8.04 29.08
C MET A 557 24.21 9.44 29.35
N TYR A 558 25.53 9.57 29.18
CA TYR A 558 26.20 10.86 29.30
C TYR A 558 25.69 11.86 28.27
N GLY A 559 25.49 11.39 27.04
CA GLY A 559 24.88 12.16 25.97
C GLY A 559 23.45 12.59 26.30
N PHE A 560 22.63 11.69 26.85
CA PHE A 560 21.28 11.99 27.28
C PHE A 560 21.26 13.04 28.40
N MET A 561 22.04 12.86 29.46
CA MET A 561 22.11 13.80 30.58
C MET A 561 22.62 15.19 30.15
N THR A 562 23.52 15.22 29.16
CA THR A 562 23.99 16.50 28.59
C THR A 562 22.88 17.21 27.84
N ASP A 563 22.14 16.47 27.01
CA ASP A 563 21.04 17.03 26.21
C ASP A 563 19.82 17.40 27.09
N ALA A 564 19.59 16.64 28.16
CA ALA A 564 18.59 16.97 29.18
C ALA A 564 19.00 18.18 30.07
N GLY A 565 20.23 18.66 29.95
CA GLY A 565 20.74 19.78 30.71
C GLY A 565 21.21 19.44 32.13
N ILE A 566 21.23 18.18 32.51
CA ILE A 566 21.66 17.70 33.85
C ILE A 566 23.16 17.90 34.04
N VAL A 567 23.95 17.63 33.00
CA VAL A 567 25.41 17.66 33.06
C VAL A 567 25.99 18.54 31.97
N ALA A 568 27.04 19.28 32.29
CA ALA A 568 27.87 19.99 31.33
C ALA A 568 29.36 19.78 31.68
N LYS A 569 30.19 19.40 30.67
CA LYS A 569 31.62 19.14 30.84
C LYS A 569 31.90 18.19 32.03
N ARG A 570 31.12 17.14 32.16
CA ARG A 570 31.18 16.10 33.19
C ARG A 570 30.92 16.62 34.63
N LYS A 571 30.23 17.71 34.80
CA LYS A 571 29.80 18.26 36.10
C LYS A 571 28.32 18.51 36.10
N LEU A 572 27.66 18.35 37.23
CA LEU A 572 26.25 18.75 37.39
C LEU A 572 26.10 20.24 37.08
N THR A 573 25.04 20.56 36.41
CA THR A 573 24.60 21.96 36.21
C THR A 573 23.70 22.38 37.36
N SER A 574 23.39 23.67 37.50
CA SER A 574 22.36 24.13 38.44
C SER A 574 20.98 23.47 38.17
N PHE A 575 20.69 23.14 36.93
CA PHE A 575 19.51 22.37 36.57
C PHE A 575 19.65 20.92 37.04
N GLY A 576 20.83 20.31 36.87
CA GLY A 576 21.13 18.97 37.39
C GLY A 576 20.99 18.87 38.90
N GLU A 577 21.46 19.89 39.65
CA GLU A 577 21.25 19.99 41.11
C GLU A 577 19.77 20.12 41.49
N LEU A 578 18.94 20.81 40.67
CA LEU A 578 17.51 20.86 40.87
C LEU A 578 16.87 19.49 40.71
N ILE A 579 17.20 18.77 39.63
CA ILE A 579 16.70 17.41 39.36
C ILE A 579 17.13 16.43 40.47
N THR A 580 18.35 16.58 40.98
CA THR A 580 18.84 15.81 42.13
C THR A 580 17.96 16.01 43.36
N ARG A 581 17.59 17.25 43.66
CA ARG A 581 16.71 17.58 44.81
C ARG A 581 15.28 17.09 44.64
N MET A 582 14.76 17.07 43.41
CA MET A 582 13.41 16.59 43.12
C MET A 582 13.33 15.07 43.06
N GLY A 583 14.41 14.42 42.65
CA GLY A 583 14.49 12.99 42.44
C GLY A 583 13.92 12.54 41.09
N THR A 584 14.41 11.38 40.59
CA THR A 584 13.95 10.79 39.32
C THR A 584 12.60 10.07 39.42
N SER A 585 12.08 9.86 40.62
CA SER A 585 10.72 9.36 40.87
C SER A 585 9.63 10.42 40.71
N ASP A 586 10.00 11.72 40.71
CA ASP A 586 9.06 12.83 40.50
C ASP A 586 8.80 13.03 39.01
N ALA A 587 7.53 12.96 38.61
CA ALA A 587 7.10 13.15 37.22
C ALA A 587 7.49 14.53 36.67
N ASN A 588 7.56 15.56 37.53
CA ASN A 588 7.99 16.90 37.13
C ASN A 588 9.47 16.95 36.76
N SER A 589 10.31 16.12 37.36
CA SER A 589 11.72 15.98 36.96
C SER A 589 11.83 15.57 35.50
N TRP A 590 11.05 14.56 35.07
CA TRP A 590 10.99 14.09 33.67
C TRP A 590 10.39 15.14 32.75
N ALA A 591 9.35 15.85 33.16
CA ALA A 591 8.75 16.91 32.36
C ALA A 591 9.74 18.06 32.11
N LEU A 592 10.51 18.48 33.11
CA LEU A 592 11.55 19.49 32.97
C LEU A 592 12.71 19.04 32.08
N MET A 593 13.17 17.80 32.23
CA MET A 593 14.15 17.19 31.31
C MET A 593 13.64 17.14 29.87
N LEU A 594 12.37 16.77 29.67
CA LEU A 594 11.73 16.72 28.35
C LEU A 594 11.68 18.10 27.69
N CYS A 595 11.48 19.17 28.44
CA CYS A 595 11.54 20.53 27.91
C CYS A 595 12.91 20.86 27.28
N ASN A 596 14.01 20.46 27.91
CA ASN A 596 15.35 20.63 27.33
C ASN A 596 15.59 19.71 26.15
N LEU A 597 15.17 18.45 26.25
CA LEU A 597 15.30 17.46 25.19
C LEU A 597 14.50 17.83 23.94
N ALA A 598 13.39 18.58 24.09
CA ALA A 598 12.55 19.01 22.97
C ALA A 598 13.31 19.84 21.92
N TYR A 599 14.42 20.46 22.28
CA TYR A 599 15.30 21.18 21.36
C TYR A 599 16.33 20.31 20.66
N THR A 600 16.43 19.04 21.03
CA THR A 600 17.35 18.10 20.37
C THR A 600 16.75 17.53 19.08
N PRO A 601 17.55 17.21 18.05
CA PRO A 601 17.06 16.70 16.79
C PRO A 601 16.20 15.43 16.92
N ALA A 602 16.54 14.53 17.87
CA ALA A 602 15.81 13.28 18.09
C ALA A 602 14.38 13.56 18.62
N PHE A 603 14.25 14.40 19.63
CA PHE A 603 12.95 14.72 20.21
C PHE A 603 12.13 15.68 19.33
N GLN A 604 12.76 16.59 18.58
CA GLN A 604 12.08 17.39 17.56
C GLN A 604 11.45 16.53 16.47
N TRP A 605 12.17 15.48 16.07
CA TRP A 605 11.61 14.51 15.12
C TRP A 605 10.41 13.78 15.74
N TYR A 606 10.55 13.32 16.97
CA TYR A 606 9.48 12.63 17.71
C TYR A 606 8.22 13.49 17.84
N ILE A 607 8.36 14.73 18.32
CA ILE A 607 7.25 15.67 18.49
C ILE A 607 6.54 16.00 17.16
N LYS A 608 7.28 16.01 16.04
CA LYS A 608 6.71 16.31 14.71
C LYS A 608 6.04 15.12 14.03
N ASN A 609 6.29 13.89 14.47
CA ASN A 609 5.86 12.68 13.76
C ASN A 609 4.98 11.73 14.59
N ILE A 610 4.73 12.05 15.83
CA ILE A 610 3.76 11.42 16.72
C ILE A 610 2.65 12.39 17.08
#